data_4d3a29db6efd7f42d00eae6f0f92ec8b
#
_entry.id   4d3a29db6efd7f42d00eae6f0f92ec8b
#
_cell.length_a   1.000
_cell.length_b   1.000
_cell.length_c   1.000
_cell.angle_alpha   90.00
_cell.angle_beta   90.00
_cell.angle_gamma   90.00
#
_symmetry.space_group_name_H-M   'P 1'
#
loop_
_entity.id
_entity.type
_entity.pdbx_description
1 polymer ?
#
loop_
_entity_poly.entity_id
_entity_poly.type
_entity_poly.pdbx_seq_one_letter_code
_entity_poly.pdbx_strand_id
1 'polypeptide(L)'
;MLLWIDTHCHLDAPEFTADLPAVRARARQAGVGLCVWPAVRAADFERVQALATAHGDAYALGIHPLFTPQAKEQDFHALEQALSQAQGD
;
A
#
# COMPACT_ATOMS: atom_id res chain seq x y z
N MET A 1 -17.01 -5.17 19.37
CA MET A 1 -15.57 -5.45 19.30
C MET A 1 -14.83 -4.20 18.79
N LEU A 2 -13.79 -3.81 19.50
CA LEU A 2 -12.95 -2.73 19.02
C LEU A 2 -11.96 -3.26 17.98
N LEU A 3 -11.91 -2.60 16.83
CA LEU A 3 -10.93 -2.92 15.80
C LEU A 3 -9.88 -1.81 15.74
N TRP A 4 -8.65 -2.24 15.55
CA TRP A 4 -7.57 -1.30 15.31
C TRP A 4 -7.44 -1.05 13.81
N ILE A 5 -6.99 0.16 13.47
CA ILE A 5 -6.64 0.52 12.10
C ILE A 5 -5.16 0.85 12.08
N ASP A 6 -4.40 0.12 11.27
CA ASP A 6 -3.00 0.46 11.04
C ASP A 6 -2.94 1.42 9.86
N THR A 7 -2.66 2.68 10.13
CA THR A 7 -2.71 3.73 9.12
C THR A 7 -1.47 3.80 8.23
N HIS A 8 -0.45 2.99 8.48
CA HIS A 8 0.78 3.08 7.71
C HIS A 8 1.58 1.78 7.84
N CYS A 9 1.36 0.85 6.92
CA CYS A 9 2.10 -0.42 6.94
C CYS A 9 2.58 -0.78 5.55
N HIS A 10 3.84 -1.21 5.45
CA HIS A 10 4.47 -1.58 4.18
C HIS A 10 4.52 -3.10 4.03
N LEU A 11 3.34 -3.74 4.02
CA LEU A 11 3.26 -5.19 3.86
C LEU A 11 3.63 -5.67 2.46
N ASP A 12 3.75 -4.75 1.51
CA ASP A 12 4.27 -5.04 0.18
C ASP A 12 5.79 -5.19 0.15
N ALA A 13 6.47 -4.88 1.25
CA ALA A 13 7.93 -4.98 1.33
C ALA A 13 8.40 -6.41 1.04
N PRO A 14 9.58 -6.59 0.40
CA PRO A 14 10.07 -7.92 0.04
C PRO A 14 10.18 -8.90 1.20
N GLU A 15 10.39 -8.38 2.41
CA GLU A 15 10.49 -9.21 3.63
C GLU A 15 9.23 -10.02 3.88
N PHE A 16 8.08 -9.56 3.38
CA PHE A 16 6.79 -10.22 3.61
C PHE A 16 6.32 -11.07 2.44
N THR A 17 7.05 -11.08 1.32
CA THR A 17 6.58 -11.73 0.09
C THR A 17 6.19 -13.19 0.30
N ALA A 18 6.97 -13.92 1.10
CA ALA A 18 6.77 -15.36 1.26
C ALA A 18 5.56 -15.70 2.15
N ASP A 19 5.22 -14.82 3.10
CA ASP A 19 4.21 -15.16 4.11
C ASP A 19 3.16 -14.05 4.31
N LEU A 20 3.01 -13.17 3.36
CA LEU A 20 2.09 -12.03 3.47
C LEU A 20 0.67 -12.43 3.87
N PRO A 21 0.03 -13.45 3.25
CA PRO A 21 -1.32 -13.82 3.67
C PRO A 21 -1.39 -14.25 5.13
N ALA A 22 -0.38 -14.97 5.61
CA ALA A 22 -0.33 -15.40 7.01
C ALA A 22 -0.11 -14.22 7.95
N VAL A 23 0.76 -13.28 7.58
CA VAL A 23 1.01 -12.07 8.36
C VAL A 23 -0.27 -11.24 8.49
N ARG A 24 -0.96 -11.03 7.37
CA ARG A 24 -2.20 -10.24 7.38
C ARG A 24 -3.29 -10.94 8.20
N ALA A 25 -3.38 -12.27 8.10
CA ALA A 25 -4.35 -13.03 8.88
C ALA A 25 -4.07 -12.93 10.38
N ARG A 26 -2.80 -13.00 10.80
CA ARG A 26 -2.44 -12.83 12.21
C ARG A 26 -2.79 -11.44 12.72
N ALA A 27 -2.55 -10.41 11.91
CA ALA A 27 -2.93 -9.05 12.28
C ALA A 27 -4.44 -8.94 12.48
N ARG A 28 -5.23 -9.54 11.57
CA ARG A 28 -6.68 -9.53 11.68
C ARG A 28 -7.15 -10.24 12.94
N GLN A 29 -6.55 -11.37 13.26
CA GLN A 29 -6.88 -12.12 14.49
C GLN A 29 -6.53 -11.32 15.74
N ALA A 30 -5.51 -10.47 15.67
CA ALA A 30 -5.12 -9.60 16.78
C ALA A 30 -6.00 -8.33 16.87
N GLY A 31 -6.95 -8.16 15.96
CA GLY A 31 -7.90 -7.05 16.01
C GLY A 31 -7.61 -5.91 15.04
N VAL A 32 -6.64 -6.07 14.13
CA VAL A 32 -6.38 -5.06 13.09
C VAL A 32 -7.33 -5.32 11.93
N GLY A 33 -8.42 -4.55 11.89
CA GLY A 33 -9.47 -4.74 10.89
C GLY A 33 -9.15 -4.10 9.54
N LEU A 34 -8.34 -3.06 9.54
CA LEU A 34 -7.98 -2.34 8.32
C LEU A 34 -6.53 -1.90 8.37
N CYS A 35 -5.84 -2.10 7.27
CA CYS A 35 -4.50 -1.55 7.08
C CYS A 35 -4.53 -0.54 5.93
N VAL A 36 -3.68 0.47 6.00
CA VAL A 36 -3.45 1.39 4.89
C VAL A 36 -2.04 1.14 4.39
N TRP A 37 -1.92 0.81 3.11
CA TRP A 37 -0.66 0.44 2.48
C TRP A 37 -0.15 1.60 1.62
N PRO A 38 0.80 2.40 2.10
CA PRO A 38 1.32 3.50 1.28
C PRO A 38 2.38 2.98 0.32
N ALA A 39 2.24 3.31 -0.96
CA ALA A 39 3.27 3.05 -1.94
C ALA A 39 4.41 4.06 -1.76
N VAL A 40 5.64 3.67 -2.11
CA VAL A 40 6.80 4.54 -1.94
C VAL A 40 7.36 5.06 -3.27
N ARG A 41 7.01 4.44 -4.37
CA ARG A 41 7.49 4.84 -5.71
C ARG A 41 6.53 4.35 -6.78
N ALA A 42 6.58 4.99 -7.94
CA ALA A 42 5.66 4.71 -9.03
C ALA A 42 5.69 3.25 -9.49
N ALA A 43 6.85 2.61 -9.47
CA ALA A 43 6.99 1.22 -9.91
C ALA A 43 6.16 0.25 -9.07
N ASP A 44 5.75 0.65 -7.87
CA ASP A 44 5.01 -0.22 -6.95
C ASP A 44 3.51 0.06 -6.92
N PHE A 45 3.03 1.06 -7.63
CA PHE A 45 1.63 1.49 -7.51
C PHE A 45 0.64 0.37 -7.80
N GLU A 46 0.81 -0.34 -8.92
CA GLU A 46 -0.12 -1.41 -9.28
C GLU A 46 -0.09 -2.55 -8.29
N ARG A 47 1.11 -2.91 -7.84
CA ARG A 47 1.27 -4.01 -6.88
C ARG A 47 0.63 -3.68 -5.54
N VAL A 48 0.87 -2.49 -5.03
CA VAL A 48 0.28 -2.05 -3.75
C VAL A 48 -1.24 -2.03 -3.85
N GLN A 49 -1.77 -1.46 -4.92
CA GLN A 49 -3.21 -1.42 -5.13
C GLN A 49 -3.82 -2.82 -5.16
N ALA A 50 -3.20 -3.73 -5.92
CA ALA A 50 -3.72 -5.09 -6.06
C ALA A 50 -3.67 -5.85 -4.74
N LEU A 51 -2.56 -5.75 -4.00
CA LEU A 51 -2.39 -6.46 -2.74
C LEU A 51 -3.33 -5.92 -1.67
N ALA A 52 -3.43 -4.61 -1.53
CA ALA A 52 -4.32 -4.00 -0.56
C ALA A 52 -5.77 -4.39 -0.83
N THR A 53 -6.20 -4.30 -2.09
CA THR A 53 -7.56 -4.65 -2.48
C THR A 53 -7.84 -6.13 -2.21
N ALA A 54 -6.88 -7.02 -2.50
CA ALA A 54 -7.05 -8.45 -2.27
C ALA A 54 -7.25 -8.77 -0.78
N HIS A 55 -6.69 -7.98 0.11
CA HIS A 55 -6.82 -8.17 1.56
C HIS A 55 -7.93 -7.33 2.18
N GLY A 56 -8.69 -6.59 1.39
CA GLY A 56 -9.76 -5.74 1.90
C GLY A 56 -9.24 -4.50 2.62
N ASP A 57 -8.06 -4.05 2.28
CA ASP A 57 -7.40 -2.91 2.91
C ASP A 57 -7.42 -1.69 1.98
N ALA A 58 -7.09 -0.54 2.54
CA ALA A 58 -6.93 0.69 1.78
C ALA A 58 -5.47 0.88 1.35
N TYR A 59 -5.24 1.76 0.39
CA TYR A 59 -3.89 2.07 -0.06
C TYR A 59 -3.76 3.58 -0.29
N ALA A 60 -2.50 4.04 -0.31
CA ALA A 60 -2.16 5.41 -0.63
C ALA A 60 -1.06 5.41 -1.67
N LEU A 61 -1.10 6.37 -2.57
CA LEU A 61 -0.13 6.48 -3.65
C LEU A 61 0.72 7.73 -3.45
N GLY A 62 2.02 7.59 -3.68
CA GLY A 62 2.94 8.69 -3.52
C GLY A 62 4.37 8.25 -3.77
N ILE A 63 5.29 9.20 -3.66
CA ILE A 63 6.71 8.95 -3.80
C ILE A 63 7.38 9.32 -2.47
N HIS A 64 7.93 8.31 -1.80
CA HIS A 64 8.57 8.50 -0.50
C HIS A 64 9.80 9.38 -0.64
N PRO A 65 10.09 10.26 0.35
CA PRO A 65 11.24 11.16 0.27
C PRO A 65 12.58 10.47 0.02
N LEU A 66 12.76 9.25 0.51
CA LEU A 66 13.99 8.50 0.27
C LEU A 66 14.15 8.07 -1.19
N PHE A 67 13.07 8.07 -1.96
CA PHE A 67 13.08 7.65 -3.36
C PHE A 67 12.94 8.81 -4.34
N THR A 68 12.76 10.04 -3.86
CA THR A 68 12.63 11.20 -4.74
C THR A 68 13.89 11.47 -5.58
N PRO A 69 15.12 11.22 -5.09
CA PRO A 69 16.31 11.43 -5.95
C PRO A 69 16.33 10.54 -7.18
N GLN A 70 15.64 9.41 -7.14
CA GLN A 70 15.56 8.46 -8.26
C GLN A 70 14.29 8.68 -9.10
N ALA A 71 13.39 9.55 -8.65
CA ALA A 71 12.13 9.79 -9.33
C ALA A 71 12.38 10.60 -10.59
N LYS A 72 11.68 10.26 -11.65
CA LYS A 72 11.71 10.95 -12.93
C LYS A 72 10.42 11.71 -13.12
N GLU A 73 10.42 12.68 -14.03
CA GLU A 73 9.21 13.44 -14.32
C GLU A 73 8.04 12.52 -14.70
N GLN A 74 8.32 11.45 -15.44
CA GLN A 74 7.29 10.48 -15.82
C GLN A 74 6.70 9.77 -14.61
N ASP A 75 7.42 9.65 -13.50
CA ASP A 75 6.91 9.04 -12.28
C ASP A 75 5.85 9.92 -11.63
N PHE A 76 6.03 11.23 -11.65
CA PHE A 76 5.03 12.16 -11.13
C PHE A 76 3.79 12.16 -12.01
N HIS A 77 3.96 12.02 -13.32
CA HIS A 77 2.85 11.88 -14.23
C HIS A 77 2.07 10.58 -13.99
N ALA A 78 2.81 9.48 -13.75
CA ALA A 78 2.19 8.20 -13.40
C ALA A 78 1.40 8.30 -12.09
N LEU A 79 1.91 9.04 -11.11
CA LEU A 79 1.20 9.28 -9.86
C LEU A 79 -0.10 10.02 -10.11
N GLU A 80 -0.06 11.08 -10.90
CA GLU A 80 -1.26 11.86 -11.24
C GLU A 80 -2.31 10.98 -11.90
N GLN A 81 -1.90 10.15 -12.87
CA GLN A 81 -2.82 9.24 -13.55
C GLN A 81 -3.39 8.20 -12.62
N ALA A 82 -2.55 7.62 -11.75
CA ALA A 82 -3.00 6.59 -10.82
C ALA A 82 -4.02 7.16 -9.83
N LEU A 83 -3.80 8.37 -9.33
CA LEU A 83 -4.74 9.04 -8.43
C LEU A 83 -6.06 9.37 -9.14
N SER A 84 -5.99 9.77 -10.41
CA SER A 84 -7.18 10.07 -11.20
C SER A 84 -8.04 8.84 -11.44
N GLN A 85 -7.42 7.69 -11.57
CA GLN A 85 -8.11 6.43 -11.85
C GLN A 85 -8.56 5.71 -10.59
N ALA A 86 -7.99 6.07 -9.44
CA ALA A 86 -8.38 5.45 -8.17
C ALA A 86 -9.82 5.81 -7.87
N GLN A 87 -10.61 4.81 -7.50
CA GLN A 87 -11.96 5.06 -7.02
C GLN A 87 -11.82 5.64 -5.62
N GLY A 88 -12.30 6.87 -5.44
CA GLY A 88 -12.14 7.58 -4.19
C GLY A 88 -12.99 6.96 -3.09
N ASP A 89 -12.39 6.14 -2.31
CA ASP A 89 -13.07 5.54 -1.17
C ASP A 89 -12.44 5.98 0.11
#